data_2e955d68ff2a7518b72e4fc01cb463f4
#
_entry.id   2e955d68ff2a7518b72e4fc01cb463f4
#
_cell.length_a   1.000
_cell.length_b   1.000
_cell.length_c   1.000
_cell.angle_alpha   90.00
_cell.angle_beta   90.00
_cell.angle_gamma   90.00
#
_symmetry.space_group_name_H-M   'P 1'
#
loop_
_entity.id
_entity.type
_entity.pdbx_description
1 polymer ?
#
loop_
_entity_poly.entity_id
_entity_poly.type
_entity_poly.pdbx_seq_one_letter_code
_entity_poly.pdbx_strand_id
1 'polypeptide(L)'
;SIFYVSLEDDLMRIFGSESMNNILQKLGLKDGESIDHPWINKALERAQQKVEARNFDIRKNLLKFDDVLNDQRHVIFSQRNGVMNSEKVFDYSDEFLSEIISHLITLKTQKLSTSKNNEFNIQLKTLLGKSVDDNEFKNITELKDDEFKNKINSKFLEARDERIKMMDEEKAKEVEKRIFLQCIDL
;
A
#
# COMPACT_ATOMS: atom_id res chain seq x y z
N SER A 1 -8.03 -35.84 28.76
CA SER A 1 -6.60 -35.46 28.73
C SER A 1 -6.27 -34.72 30.01
N ILE A 2 -5.15 -35.06 30.64
CA ILE A 2 -4.66 -34.36 31.84
C ILE A 2 -3.52 -33.46 31.39
N PHE A 3 -3.58 -32.17 31.70
CA PHE A 3 -2.55 -31.19 31.40
C PHE A 3 -1.82 -30.84 32.70
N TYR A 4 -0.51 -30.91 32.67
CA TYR A 4 0.38 -30.40 33.71
C TYR A 4 0.97 -29.09 33.26
N VAL A 5 0.77 -28.02 34.02
CA VAL A 5 1.27 -26.67 33.72
C VAL A 5 2.18 -26.23 34.83
N SER A 6 3.36 -25.71 34.49
CA SER A 6 4.26 -25.09 35.47
C SER A 6 3.75 -23.68 35.81
N LEU A 7 3.91 -23.29 37.07
CA LEU A 7 3.64 -21.92 37.50
C LEU A 7 4.62 -20.90 36.92
N GLU A 8 5.77 -21.37 36.43
CA GLU A 8 6.79 -20.57 35.76
C GLU A 8 6.52 -20.43 34.25
N ASP A 9 5.49 -21.13 33.73
CA ASP A 9 5.11 -21.04 32.31
C ASP A 9 4.73 -19.60 31.93
N ASP A 10 5.05 -19.20 30.72
CA ASP A 10 4.73 -17.88 30.17
C ASP A 10 3.24 -17.52 30.29
N LEU A 11 2.37 -18.51 30.20
CA LEU A 11 0.93 -18.33 30.41
C LEU A 11 0.64 -17.79 31.83
N MET A 12 1.29 -18.35 32.83
CA MET A 12 1.11 -17.95 34.22
C MET A 12 1.84 -16.64 34.51
N ARG A 13 2.99 -16.41 33.91
CA ARG A 13 3.77 -15.18 34.09
C ARG A 13 3.07 -13.95 33.48
N ILE A 14 2.44 -14.10 32.29
CA ILE A 14 1.79 -12.98 31.56
C ILE A 14 0.38 -12.72 32.09
N PHE A 15 -0.38 -13.76 32.42
CA PHE A 15 -1.79 -13.68 32.78
C PHE A 15 -2.12 -14.01 34.23
N GLY A 16 -1.16 -14.55 34.97
CA GLY A 16 -1.26 -14.72 36.39
C GLY A 16 -1.27 -13.37 37.09
N SER A 17 -2.22 -13.14 37.97
CA SER A 17 -2.25 -11.92 38.79
C SER A 17 -1.16 -12.00 39.88
N GLU A 18 -0.57 -10.85 40.27
CA GLU A 18 0.32 -10.74 41.45
C GLU A 18 -0.31 -11.34 42.72
N SER A 19 -1.63 -11.34 42.76
CA SER A 19 -2.40 -11.98 43.83
C SER A 19 -2.16 -13.49 43.91
N MET A 20 -1.79 -14.16 42.85
CA MET A 20 -1.55 -15.60 42.81
C MET A 20 -0.25 -15.96 43.51
N ASN A 21 0.81 -15.18 43.31
CA ASN A 21 2.08 -15.38 44.05
C ASN A 21 1.90 -15.20 45.55
N ASN A 22 1.07 -14.26 45.98
CA ASN A 22 0.74 -14.04 47.37
C ASN A 22 -0.09 -15.20 48.00
N ILE A 23 -0.97 -15.80 47.17
CA ILE A 23 -1.79 -16.96 47.61
C ILE A 23 -0.91 -18.21 47.72
N LEU A 24 0.00 -18.43 46.75
CA LEU A 24 0.93 -19.56 46.76
C LEU A 24 1.88 -19.51 47.96
N GLN A 25 2.41 -18.34 48.29
CA GLN A 25 3.23 -18.14 49.49
C GLN A 25 2.45 -18.40 50.80
N LYS A 26 1.17 -18.04 50.85
CA LYS A 26 0.31 -18.30 52.00
C LYS A 26 -0.10 -19.77 52.15
N LEU A 27 -0.13 -20.53 51.08
CA LEU A 27 -0.43 -21.97 51.09
C LEU A 27 0.76 -22.83 51.54
N GLY A 28 1.96 -22.23 51.70
CA GLY A 28 3.12 -22.92 52.27
C GLY A 28 3.65 -24.07 51.42
N LEU A 29 3.45 -24.00 50.08
CA LEU A 29 3.83 -25.04 49.14
C LEU A 29 5.34 -25.13 48.99
N LYS A 30 5.86 -26.36 49.05
CA LYS A 30 7.27 -26.64 48.80
C LYS A 30 7.50 -26.83 47.30
N ASP A 31 8.70 -26.45 46.84
CA ASP A 31 9.09 -26.67 45.48
C ASP A 31 8.96 -28.15 45.08
N GLY A 32 8.25 -28.40 43.95
CA GLY A 32 8.04 -29.71 43.38
C GLY A 32 6.73 -30.40 43.79
N GLU A 33 5.85 -29.79 44.58
CA GLU A 33 4.52 -30.36 44.88
C GLU A 33 3.50 -30.00 43.77
N SER A 34 2.69 -31.01 43.40
CA SER A 34 1.56 -30.82 42.48
C SER A 34 0.39 -30.17 43.25
N ILE A 35 -0.10 -29.08 42.69
CA ILE A 35 -1.18 -28.32 43.31
C ILE A 35 -2.49 -28.62 42.55
N ASP A 36 -3.42 -29.28 43.22
CA ASP A 36 -4.77 -29.50 42.74
C ASP A 36 -5.76 -28.76 43.65
N HIS A 37 -6.05 -27.52 43.30
CA HIS A 37 -6.99 -26.69 44.05
C HIS A 37 -7.98 -25.99 43.07
N PRO A 38 -9.29 -26.01 43.38
CA PRO A 38 -10.32 -25.46 42.45
C PRO A 38 -10.08 -23.97 42.08
N TRP A 39 -9.47 -23.21 42.94
CA TRP A 39 -9.16 -21.80 42.67
C TRP A 39 -8.03 -21.64 41.65
N ILE A 40 -7.05 -22.51 41.68
CA ILE A 40 -5.95 -22.52 40.71
C ILE A 40 -6.45 -22.96 39.33
N ASN A 41 -7.27 -24.01 39.31
CA ASN A 41 -7.91 -24.46 38.08
C ASN A 41 -8.76 -23.37 37.46
N LYS A 42 -9.52 -22.62 38.24
CA LYS A 42 -10.30 -21.46 37.76
C LYS A 42 -9.43 -20.28 37.31
N ALA A 43 -8.27 -20.06 37.96
CA ALA A 43 -7.32 -19.04 37.54
C ALA A 43 -6.63 -19.40 36.21
N LEU A 44 -6.26 -20.68 36.05
CA LEU A 44 -5.75 -21.24 34.78
C LEU A 44 -6.75 -21.11 33.65
N GLU A 45 -8.01 -21.47 33.89
CA GLU A 45 -9.09 -21.33 32.89
C GLU A 45 -9.24 -19.87 32.45
N ARG A 46 -9.24 -18.92 33.36
CA ARG A 46 -9.29 -17.49 33.06
C ARG A 46 -8.06 -17.00 32.31
N ALA A 47 -6.88 -17.49 32.65
CA ALA A 47 -5.65 -17.17 31.95
C ALA A 47 -5.71 -17.69 30.51
N GLN A 48 -6.16 -18.93 30.32
CA GLN A 48 -6.34 -19.51 28.99
C GLN A 48 -7.36 -18.73 28.16
N GLN A 49 -8.51 -18.36 28.72
CA GLN A 49 -9.50 -17.53 28.03
C GLN A 49 -8.91 -16.18 27.59
N LYS A 50 -8.06 -15.55 28.41
CA LYS A 50 -7.39 -14.30 28.00
C LYS A 50 -6.40 -14.50 26.84
N VAL A 51 -5.64 -15.61 26.86
CA VAL A 51 -4.73 -15.96 25.75
C VAL A 51 -5.52 -16.18 24.46
N GLU A 52 -6.60 -16.94 24.54
CA GLU A 52 -7.47 -17.22 23.39
C GLU A 52 -8.09 -15.94 22.82
N ALA A 53 -8.59 -15.06 23.69
CA ALA A 53 -9.13 -13.77 23.27
C ALA A 53 -8.07 -12.90 22.58
N ARG A 54 -6.87 -12.80 23.15
CA ARG A 54 -5.76 -12.06 22.55
C ARG A 54 -5.35 -12.66 21.20
N ASN A 55 -5.22 -13.97 21.10
CA ASN A 55 -4.87 -14.64 19.86
C ASN A 55 -5.97 -14.50 18.81
N PHE A 56 -7.23 -14.48 19.23
CA PHE A 56 -8.36 -14.19 18.35
C PHE A 56 -8.28 -12.77 17.79
N ASP A 57 -8.01 -11.78 18.63
CA ASP A 57 -7.88 -10.38 18.20
C ASP A 57 -6.70 -10.20 17.22
N ILE A 58 -5.57 -10.85 17.50
CA ILE A 58 -4.41 -10.84 16.59
C ILE A 58 -4.79 -11.43 15.23
N ARG A 59 -5.40 -12.63 15.21
CA ARG A 59 -5.86 -13.25 13.96
C ARG A 59 -6.88 -12.41 13.21
N LYS A 60 -7.83 -11.81 13.92
CA LYS A 60 -8.83 -10.91 13.33
C LYS A 60 -8.21 -9.69 12.68
N ASN A 61 -7.17 -9.12 13.30
CA ASN A 61 -6.45 -7.98 12.72
C ASN A 61 -5.63 -8.41 11.49
N LEU A 62 -4.98 -9.58 11.55
CA LEU A 62 -4.26 -10.13 10.39
C LEU A 62 -5.19 -10.34 9.19
N LEU A 63 -6.40 -10.90 9.42
CA LEU A 63 -7.39 -11.07 8.35
C LEU A 63 -7.80 -9.74 7.72
N LYS A 64 -7.96 -8.67 8.51
CA LYS A 64 -8.27 -7.35 7.95
C LYS A 64 -7.16 -6.83 7.02
N PHE A 65 -5.89 -7.08 7.34
CA PHE A 65 -4.79 -6.72 6.45
C PHE A 65 -4.76 -7.59 5.20
N ASP A 66 -5.07 -8.88 5.34
CA ASP A 66 -5.14 -9.81 4.20
C ASP A 66 -6.27 -9.44 3.24
N ASP A 67 -7.43 -9.04 3.76
CA ASP A 67 -8.55 -8.54 2.95
C ASP A 67 -8.13 -7.32 2.11
N VAL A 68 -7.45 -6.34 2.72
CA VAL A 68 -6.96 -5.15 1.99
C VAL A 68 -5.94 -5.53 0.91
N LEU A 69 -5.00 -6.42 1.23
CA LEU A 69 -4.00 -6.90 0.26
C LEU A 69 -4.66 -7.69 -0.88
N ASN A 70 -5.70 -8.45 -0.57
CA ASN A 70 -6.45 -9.19 -1.57
C ASN A 70 -7.24 -8.27 -2.50
N ASP A 71 -7.87 -7.23 -1.97
CA ASP A 71 -8.55 -6.20 -2.76
C ASP A 71 -7.55 -5.47 -3.67
N GLN A 72 -6.38 -5.07 -3.16
CA GLN A 72 -5.32 -4.48 -3.98
C GLN A 72 -4.88 -5.42 -5.10
N ARG A 73 -4.69 -6.71 -4.79
CA ARG A 73 -4.34 -7.74 -5.78
C ARG A 73 -5.39 -7.85 -6.87
N HIS A 74 -6.68 -7.87 -6.51
CA HIS A 74 -7.77 -7.93 -7.47
C HIS A 74 -7.79 -6.72 -8.39
N VAL A 75 -7.59 -5.51 -7.86
CA VAL A 75 -7.51 -4.28 -8.65
C VAL A 75 -6.34 -4.34 -9.63
N ILE A 76 -5.14 -4.70 -9.15
CA ILE A 76 -3.94 -4.81 -10.00
C ILE A 76 -4.13 -5.85 -11.10
N PHE A 77 -4.64 -7.04 -10.78
CA PHE A 77 -4.88 -8.08 -11.77
C PHE A 77 -5.96 -7.68 -12.78
N SER A 78 -7.00 -6.97 -12.35
CA SER A 78 -8.03 -6.46 -13.24
C SER A 78 -7.46 -5.44 -14.22
N GLN A 79 -6.66 -4.49 -13.75
CA GLN A 79 -5.98 -3.51 -14.59
C GLN A 79 -5.01 -4.20 -15.55
N ARG A 80 -4.19 -5.13 -15.06
CA ARG A 80 -3.26 -5.91 -15.88
C ARG A 80 -3.98 -6.67 -17.01
N ASN A 81 -5.06 -7.36 -16.70
CA ASN A 81 -5.87 -8.08 -17.67
C ASN A 81 -6.53 -7.12 -18.67
N GLY A 82 -6.99 -5.97 -18.22
CA GLY A 82 -7.51 -4.91 -19.06
C GLY A 82 -6.49 -4.45 -20.11
N VAL A 83 -5.27 -4.15 -19.68
CA VAL A 83 -4.17 -3.74 -20.58
C VAL A 83 -3.76 -4.88 -21.51
N MET A 84 -3.64 -6.12 -21.01
CA MET A 84 -3.23 -7.28 -21.82
C MET A 84 -4.19 -7.58 -22.97
N ASN A 85 -5.49 -7.50 -22.71
CA ASN A 85 -6.53 -7.88 -23.66
C ASN A 85 -7.08 -6.71 -24.49
N SER A 86 -6.65 -5.48 -24.19
CA SER A 86 -7.17 -4.31 -24.86
C SER A 86 -6.45 -4.06 -26.20
N GLU A 87 -7.23 -3.86 -27.25
CA GLU A 87 -6.78 -3.24 -28.49
C GLU A 87 -6.67 -1.71 -28.36
N LYS A 88 -7.26 -1.15 -27.28
CA LYS A 88 -7.38 0.29 -27.03
C LYS A 88 -6.35 0.78 -26.00
N VAL A 89 -5.10 0.39 -26.17
CA VAL A 89 -4.01 0.76 -25.23
C VAL A 89 -3.83 2.27 -25.16
N PHE A 90 -4.04 2.97 -26.29
CA PHE A 90 -3.92 4.43 -26.32
C PHE A 90 -4.99 5.13 -25.49
N ASP A 91 -6.20 4.59 -25.38
CA ASP A 91 -7.25 5.15 -24.53
C ASP A 91 -6.84 5.12 -23.05
N TYR A 92 -6.20 4.05 -22.59
CA TYR A 92 -5.63 3.97 -21.24
C TYR A 92 -4.52 5.00 -21.03
N SER A 93 -3.61 5.18 -22.01
CA SER A 93 -2.55 6.20 -21.91
C SER A 93 -3.14 7.59 -21.78
N ASP A 94 -4.21 7.88 -22.50
CA ASP A 94 -4.87 9.20 -22.50
C ASP A 94 -5.60 9.44 -21.17
N GLU A 95 -6.21 8.42 -20.59
CA GLU A 95 -6.82 8.47 -19.25
C GLU A 95 -5.79 8.77 -18.17
N PHE A 96 -4.70 8.01 -18.11
CA PHE A 96 -3.60 8.24 -17.16
C PHE A 96 -2.95 9.63 -17.35
N LEU A 97 -2.75 10.05 -18.60
CA LEU A 97 -2.23 11.38 -18.87
C LEU A 97 -3.15 12.48 -18.31
N SER A 98 -4.47 12.31 -18.46
CA SER A 98 -5.46 13.23 -17.93
C SER A 98 -5.41 13.32 -16.39
N GLU A 99 -5.23 12.18 -15.72
CA GLU A 99 -5.06 12.14 -14.25
C GLU A 99 -3.77 12.82 -13.80
N ILE A 100 -2.64 12.55 -14.47
CA ILE A 100 -1.35 13.19 -14.18
C ILE A 100 -1.45 14.71 -14.38
N ILE A 101 -2.06 15.17 -15.45
CA ILE A 101 -2.25 16.59 -15.72
C ILE A 101 -3.10 17.25 -14.62
N SER A 102 -4.18 16.59 -14.21
CA SER A 102 -5.05 17.08 -13.14
C SER A 102 -4.30 17.20 -11.81
N HIS A 103 -3.46 16.21 -11.50
CA HIS A 103 -2.57 16.27 -10.33
C HIS A 103 -1.55 17.40 -10.42
N LEU A 104 -0.92 17.58 -11.58
CA LEU A 104 0.04 18.68 -11.82
C LEU A 104 -0.62 20.06 -11.68
N ILE A 105 -1.85 20.25 -12.16
CA ILE A 105 -2.62 21.48 -11.97
C ILE A 105 -2.89 21.72 -10.48
N THR A 106 -3.23 20.67 -9.73
CA THR A 106 -3.43 20.77 -8.28
C THR A 106 -2.14 21.19 -7.56
N LEU A 107 -0.99 20.63 -7.90
CA LEU A 107 0.30 21.03 -7.37
C LEU A 107 0.67 22.46 -7.76
N LYS A 108 0.36 22.87 -8.98
CA LYS A 108 0.58 24.22 -9.49
C LYS A 108 -0.25 25.27 -8.73
N THR A 109 -1.50 24.97 -8.42
CA THR A 109 -2.37 25.88 -7.64
C THR A 109 -1.95 25.97 -6.17
N GLN A 110 -1.34 24.93 -5.62
CA GLN A 110 -0.84 24.88 -4.23
C GLN A 110 0.56 25.49 -4.05
N LYS A 111 1.08 26.25 -5.00
CA LYS A 111 2.44 26.83 -5.05
C LYS A 111 2.88 27.71 -3.84
N LEU A 112 2.09 27.82 -2.80
CA LEU A 112 2.36 28.64 -1.62
C LEU A 112 3.52 28.15 -0.74
N SER A 113 4.08 26.94 -0.97
CA SER A 113 5.25 26.43 -0.25
C SER A 113 6.37 26.04 -1.20
N THR A 114 7.61 26.41 -0.87
CA THR A 114 8.83 26.13 -1.65
C THR A 114 9.01 24.64 -1.94
N SER A 115 8.59 23.78 -1.02
CA SER A 115 8.66 22.32 -1.17
C SER A 115 7.76 21.80 -2.30
N LYS A 116 6.52 22.27 -2.40
CA LYS A 116 5.57 21.86 -3.44
C LYS A 116 5.90 22.36 -4.83
N ASN A 117 6.58 23.53 -4.91
CA ASN A 117 7.07 24.05 -6.18
C ASN A 117 8.21 23.18 -6.74
N ASN A 118 9.08 22.66 -5.89
CA ASN A 118 10.11 21.72 -6.31
C ASN A 118 9.52 20.40 -6.79
N GLU A 119 8.51 19.88 -6.09
CA GLU A 119 7.81 18.65 -6.46
C GLU A 119 7.12 18.78 -7.83
N PHE A 120 6.38 19.86 -8.06
CA PHE A 120 5.77 20.17 -9.35
C PHE A 120 6.80 20.21 -10.49
N ASN A 121 7.93 20.93 -10.29
CA ASN A 121 8.97 21.04 -11.31
C ASN A 121 9.63 19.68 -11.60
N ILE A 122 9.86 18.85 -10.60
CA ILE A 122 10.43 17.50 -10.77
C ILE A 122 9.45 16.62 -11.54
N GLN A 123 8.19 16.58 -11.17
CA GLN A 123 7.17 15.77 -11.85
C GLN A 123 6.96 16.21 -13.30
N LEU A 124 6.88 17.51 -13.53
CA LEU A 124 6.75 18.07 -14.89
C LEU A 124 7.97 17.74 -15.76
N LYS A 125 9.20 17.87 -15.23
CA LYS A 125 10.42 17.48 -15.93
C LYS A 125 10.46 15.98 -16.22
N THR A 126 9.98 15.15 -15.31
CA THR A 126 9.89 13.71 -15.54
C THR A 126 8.92 13.38 -16.65
N LEU A 127 7.75 14.03 -16.69
CA LEU A 127 6.74 13.83 -17.72
C LEU A 127 7.21 14.29 -19.11
N LEU A 128 7.82 15.46 -19.21
CA LEU A 128 8.27 16.03 -20.49
C LEU A 128 9.60 15.45 -20.99
N GLY A 129 10.36 14.82 -20.08
CA GLY A 129 11.65 14.22 -20.42
C GLY A 129 12.66 15.22 -20.95
N LYS A 130 13.54 14.74 -21.86
CA LYS A 130 14.59 15.54 -22.51
C LYS A 130 14.11 16.31 -23.74
N SER A 131 12.84 16.21 -24.10
CA SER A 131 12.29 16.78 -25.33
C SER A 131 11.96 18.28 -25.23
N VAL A 132 12.13 18.87 -24.04
CA VAL A 132 11.75 20.26 -23.76
C VAL A 132 12.96 21.03 -23.27
N ASP A 133 13.26 22.16 -23.95
CA ASP A 133 14.32 23.09 -23.56
C ASP A 133 13.92 23.88 -22.29
N ASP A 134 14.92 24.38 -21.54
CA ASP A 134 14.69 25.14 -20.31
C ASP A 134 13.83 26.39 -20.51
N ASN A 135 13.89 27.03 -21.67
CA ASN A 135 13.04 28.17 -22.00
C ASN A 135 11.58 27.75 -22.24
N GLU A 136 11.37 26.66 -22.95
CA GLU A 136 10.04 26.11 -23.19
C GLU A 136 9.43 25.58 -21.90
N PHE A 137 10.23 24.98 -21.03
CA PHE A 137 9.81 24.52 -19.71
C PHE A 137 9.27 25.69 -18.86
N LYS A 138 9.98 26.83 -18.81
CA LYS A 138 9.50 28.04 -18.12
C LYS A 138 8.20 28.54 -18.70
N ASN A 139 8.10 28.62 -20.03
CA ASN A 139 6.87 29.04 -20.70
C ASN A 139 5.69 28.13 -20.33
N ILE A 140 5.87 26.82 -20.32
CA ILE A 140 4.82 25.86 -19.93
C ILE A 140 4.40 26.04 -18.49
N THR A 141 5.33 26.33 -17.57
CA THR A 141 5.00 26.53 -16.14
C THR A 141 4.17 27.79 -15.89
N GLU A 142 4.26 28.79 -16.75
CA GLU A 142 3.56 30.09 -16.62
C GLU A 142 2.17 30.10 -17.29
N LEU A 143 1.85 29.10 -18.12
CA LEU A 143 0.56 29.01 -18.81
C LEU A 143 -0.59 28.90 -17.81
N LYS A 144 -1.79 29.37 -18.20
CA LYS A 144 -3.03 29.12 -17.47
C LYS A 144 -3.38 27.63 -17.53
N ASP A 145 -4.20 27.17 -16.60
CA ASP A 145 -4.46 25.73 -16.42
C ASP A 145 -5.02 25.05 -17.69
N ASP A 146 -5.93 25.70 -18.41
CA ASP A 146 -6.47 25.18 -19.68
C ASP A 146 -5.42 25.14 -20.81
N GLU A 147 -4.62 26.19 -20.91
CA GLU A 147 -3.52 26.26 -21.91
C GLU A 147 -2.42 25.25 -21.56
N PHE A 148 -2.12 25.09 -20.27
CA PHE A 148 -1.18 24.09 -19.76
C PHE A 148 -1.64 22.68 -20.12
N LYS A 149 -2.91 22.34 -19.85
CA LYS A 149 -3.49 21.05 -20.20
C LYS A 149 -3.38 20.77 -21.69
N ASN A 150 -3.79 21.74 -22.54
CA ASN A 150 -3.74 21.58 -23.99
C ASN A 150 -2.30 21.43 -24.51
N LYS A 151 -1.36 22.15 -23.93
CA LYS A 151 0.06 22.10 -24.34
C LYS A 151 0.69 20.76 -24.01
N ILE A 152 0.41 20.20 -22.81
CA ILE A 152 0.91 18.87 -22.43
C ILE A 152 0.29 17.78 -23.32
N ASN A 153 -1.03 17.84 -23.55
CA ASN A 153 -1.71 16.88 -24.42
C ASN A 153 -1.15 16.93 -25.86
N SER A 154 -0.95 18.12 -26.44
CA SER A 154 -0.41 18.21 -27.81
C SER A 154 0.99 17.61 -27.90
N LYS A 155 1.87 17.89 -26.93
CA LYS A 155 3.22 17.31 -26.90
C LYS A 155 3.21 15.79 -26.79
N PHE A 156 2.31 15.25 -25.98
CA PHE A 156 2.17 13.79 -25.84
C PHE A 156 1.69 13.14 -27.14
N LEU A 157 0.70 13.74 -27.80
CA LEU A 157 0.18 13.26 -29.08
C LEU A 157 1.22 13.37 -30.16
N GLU A 158 1.96 14.48 -30.28
CA GLU A 158 3.06 14.65 -31.23
C GLU A 158 4.12 13.55 -31.05
N ALA A 159 4.53 13.26 -29.81
CA ALA A 159 5.49 12.20 -29.51
C ALA A 159 4.94 10.80 -29.82
N ARG A 160 3.64 10.57 -29.68
CA ARG A 160 2.97 9.33 -30.10
C ARG A 160 2.96 9.20 -31.63
N ASP A 161 2.60 10.25 -32.34
CA ASP A 161 2.57 10.25 -33.76
C ASP A 161 3.96 10.03 -34.39
N GLU A 162 5.00 10.61 -33.82
CA GLU A 162 6.39 10.33 -34.20
C GLU A 162 6.75 8.85 -34.01
N ARG A 163 6.36 8.24 -32.87
CA ARG A 163 6.59 6.81 -32.67
C ARG A 163 5.85 5.92 -33.64
N ILE A 164 4.59 6.26 -33.94
CA ILE A 164 3.78 5.53 -34.95
C ILE A 164 4.44 5.62 -36.32
N LYS A 165 4.94 6.80 -36.71
CA LYS A 165 5.65 6.97 -38.00
C LYS A 165 6.94 6.15 -38.09
N MET A 166 7.65 5.97 -36.94
CA MET A 166 8.92 5.23 -36.90
C MET A 166 8.75 3.72 -36.90
N MET A 167 7.71 3.18 -36.29
CA MET A 167 7.64 1.74 -36.00
C MET A 167 6.31 1.06 -36.38
N ASP A 168 5.38 1.77 -36.97
CA ASP A 168 4.03 1.31 -37.23
C ASP A 168 3.10 1.30 -36.01
N GLU A 169 1.79 1.48 -36.22
CA GLU A 169 0.81 1.64 -35.13
C GLU A 169 0.71 0.39 -34.24
N GLU A 170 0.71 -0.80 -34.83
CA GLU A 170 0.64 -2.06 -34.10
C GLU A 170 1.83 -2.24 -33.13
N LYS A 171 3.03 -1.95 -33.64
CA LYS A 171 4.24 -2.02 -32.78
C LYS A 171 4.27 -0.92 -31.73
N ALA A 172 3.77 0.27 -32.06
CA ALA A 172 3.68 1.35 -31.06
C ALA A 172 2.72 0.97 -29.92
N LYS A 173 1.55 0.37 -30.24
CA LYS A 173 0.63 -0.18 -29.23
C LYS A 173 1.27 -1.28 -28.38
N GLU A 174 2.03 -2.18 -28.98
CA GLU A 174 2.71 -3.26 -28.26
C GLU A 174 3.78 -2.71 -27.30
N VAL A 175 4.52 -1.70 -27.71
CA VAL A 175 5.52 -1.03 -26.87
C VAL A 175 4.84 -0.32 -25.69
N GLU A 176 3.78 0.45 -25.92
CA GLU A 176 3.03 1.09 -24.83
C GLU A 176 2.45 0.05 -23.87
N LYS A 177 1.86 -1.03 -24.40
CA LYS A 177 1.35 -2.15 -23.60
C LYS A 177 2.42 -2.75 -22.69
N ARG A 178 3.62 -2.97 -23.23
CA ARG A 178 4.75 -3.50 -22.46
C ARG A 178 5.19 -2.55 -21.36
N ILE A 179 5.23 -1.24 -21.64
CA ILE A 179 5.56 -0.21 -20.65
C ILE A 179 4.52 -0.20 -19.51
N PHE A 180 3.22 -0.21 -19.83
CA PHE A 180 2.16 -0.28 -18.84
C PHE A 180 2.28 -1.52 -17.94
N LEU A 181 2.51 -2.69 -18.53
CA LEU A 181 2.68 -3.91 -17.76
C LEU A 181 3.88 -3.83 -16.81
N GLN A 182 4.99 -3.25 -17.25
CA GLN A 182 6.14 -3.01 -16.39
C GLN A 182 5.84 -2.04 -15.24
N CYS A 183 5.05 -0.98 -15.49
CA CYS A 183 4.66 -0.03 -14.44
C CYS A 183 3.69 -0.63 -13.42
N ILE A 184 2.83 -1.57 -13.84
CA ILE A 184 1.90 -2.26 -12.94
C ILE A 184 2.63 -3.31 -12.09
N ASP A 185 3.71 -3.90 -12.62
CA ASP A 185 4.49 -4.93 -11.93
C ASP A 185 5.52 -4.36 -10.92
N LEU A 186 5.74 -3.03 -10.87
CA LEU A 186 6.60 -2.31 -9.91
C LEU A 186 5.85 -1.95 -8.63
#